data_869d8826844f75a4bd257efcff859aa3
#
_entry.id   869d8826844f75a4bd257efcff859aa3
#
_cell.length_a   1.000
_cell.length_b   1.000
_cell.length_c   1.000
_cell.angle_alpha   90.00
_cell.angle_beta   90.00
_cell.angle_gamma   90.00
#
_symmetry.space_group_name_H-M   'P 1'
#
loop_
_entity.id
_entity.type
_entity.pdbx_description
1 polymer ?
#
loop_
_entity_poly.entity_id
_entity_poly.type
_entity_poly.pdbx_seq_one_letter_code
_entity_poly.pdbx_strand_id
1 'polypeptide(L)'
;MKTYQLMATAASGIEAITGNELKKMGYNVQVENGKAYFTGTEADIITTNLWLRTADRIKIVFGKFEAKTFDDLFEQTKALPWEQILPMDAEFPVSGKSQKSTLYSVPDCQAIVKKAIVNRLSEYYHRRTRLPESGALYPIEVAINKDEVILTIDTSGSSLFKRGYRSEKGGAPLKENMAAALVMLTNWFPDRPFYDPTCGSGSLLLRL
;
A
#
# COMPACT_ATOMS: atom_id res chain seq x y z
N MET A 1 -12.07 -7.30 18.17
CA MET A 1 -11.65 -6.28 17.17
C MET A 1 -11.36 -6.98 15.86
N LYS A 2 -11.75 -6.38 14.73
CA LYS A 2 -11.45 -6.94 13.40
C LYS A 2 -9.96 -6.75 13.11
N THR A 3 -9.28 -7.80 12.67
CA THR A 3 -7.86 -7.77 12.28
C THR A 3 -7.74 -7.87 10.76
N TYR A 4 -6.73 -7.23 10.23
CA TYR A 4 -6.43 -7.18 8.80
C TYR A 4 -5.02 -7.67 8.54
N GLN A 5 -4.82 -8.33 7.42
CA GLN A 5 -3.49 -8.51 6.86
C GLN A 5 -3.07 -7.19 6.21
N LEU A 6 -2.02 -6.59 6.72
CA LEU A 6 -1.51 -5.29 6.26
C LEU A 6 -0.19 -5.46 5.51
N MET A 7 0.07 -4.52 4.61
CA MET A 7 1.28 -4.48 3.80
C MET A 7 1.82 -3.04 3.76
N ALA A 8 3.00 -2.82 4.30
CA ALA A 8 3.76 -1.61 4.08
C ALA A 8 4.58 -1.76 2.80
N THR A 9 4.41 -0.85 1.84
CA THR A 9 5.26 -0.80 0.64
C THR A 9 6.46 0.09 0.89
N ALA A 10 7.63 -0.31 0.39
CA ALA A 10 8.87 0.42 0.51
C ALA A 10 9.64 0.40 -0.82
N ALA A 11 10.57 1.32 -1.00
CA ALA A 11 11.49 1.25 -2.13
C ALA A 11 12.35 -0.01 -2.03
N SER A 12 12.69 -0.60 -3.18
CA SER A 12 13.54 -1.79 -3.23
C SER A 12 14.90 -1.50 -2.58
N GLY A 13 15.32 -2.39 -1.69
CA GLY A 13 16.57 -2.28 -0.93
C GLY A 13 16.42 -1.68 0.48
N ILE A 14 15.30 -1.06 0.82
CA ILE A 14 15.04 -0.54 2.18
C ILE A 14 13.89 -1.26 2.91
N GLU A 15 13.31 -2.28 2.33
CA GLU A 15 12.21 -3.05 2.92
C GLU A 15 12.55 -3.69 4.26
N ALA A 16 13.80 -4.10 4.45
CA ALA A 16 14.27 -4.63 5.73
C ALA A 16 14.27 -3.55 6.83
N ILE A 17 14.57 -2.30 6.47
CA ILE A 17 14.54 -1.16 7.40
C ILE A 17 13.10 -0.86 7.81
N THR A 18 12.18 -0.84 6.84
CA THR A 18 10.74 -0.69 7.09
C THR A 18 10.22 -1.84 7.99
N GLY A 19 10.66 -3.07 7.72
CA GLY A 19 10.35 -4.22 8.57
C GLY A 19 10.88 -4.08 10.00
N ASN A 20 12.09 -3.54 10.18
CA ASN A 20 12.66 -3.28 11.51
C ASN A 20 11.92 -2.14 12.24
N GLU A 21 11.48 -1.12 11.52
CA GLU A 21 10.66 -0.04 12.07
C GLU A 21 9.33 -0.60 12.62
N LEU A 22 8.64 -1.45 11.84
CA LEU A 22 7.42 -2.15 12.27
C LEU A 22 7.66 -3.08 13.48
N LYS A 23 8.79 -3.82 13.49
CA LYS A 23 9.15 -4.68 14.65
C LYS A 23 9.37 -3.86 15.92
N LYS A 24 9.99 -2.68 15.83
CA LYS A 24 10.14 -1.76 16.97
C LYS A 24 8.80 -1.24 17.49
N MET A 25 7.77 -1.17 16.63
CA MET A 25 6.40 -0.84 17.01
C MET A 25 5.64 -2.03 17.62
N GLY A 26 6.26 -3.22 17.69
CA GLY A 26 5.67 -4.43 18.32
C GLY A 26 4.98 -5.39 17.35
N TYR A 27 5.07 -5.19 16.04
CA TYR A 27 4.44 -6.08 15.06
C TYR A 27 5.31 -7.28 14.71
N ASN A 28 4.68 -8.43 14.47
CA ASN A 28 5.34 -9.56 13.81
C ASN A 28 5.35 -9.31 12.29
N VAL A 29 6.53 -9.31 11.68
CA VAL A 29 6.72 -8.82 10.30
C VAL A 29 7.40 -9.85 9.42
N GLN A 30 6.80 -10.12 8.28
CA GLN A 30 7.40 -10.86 7.18
C GLN A 30 7.83 -9.87 6.09
N VAL A 31 9.13 -9.87 5.75
CA VAL A 31 9.70 -8.96 4.75
C VAL A 31 9.87 -9.72 3.43
N GLU A 32 9.39 -9.08 2.35
CA GLU A 32 9.59 -9.49 0.97
C GLU A 32 10.14 -8.31 0.15
N ASN A 33 10.58 -8.56 -1.09
CA ASN A 33 11.11 -7.50 -1.95
C ASN A 33 10.09 -6.37 -2.16
N GLY A 34 10.42 -5.16 -1.70
CA GLY A 34 9.59 -3.96 -1.78
C GLY A 34 8.39 -3.94 -0.83
N LYS A 35 8.26 -4.90 0.10
CA LYS A 35 7.07 -5.06 0.96
C LYS A 35 7.43 -5.59 2.33
N ALA A 36 6.65 -5.18 3.34
CA ALA A 36 6.66 -5.76 4.68
C ALA A 36 5.22 -6.06 5.11
N TYR A 37 4.91 -7.33 5.37
CA TYR A 37 3.60 -7.79 5.79
C TYR A 37 3.51 -7.90 7.31
N PHE A 38 2.38 -7.52 7.86
CA PHE A 38 2.08 -7.63 9.28
C PHE A 38 0.56 -7.72 9.50
N THR A 39 0.15 -8.12 10.69
CA THR A 39 -1.28 -8.16 11.07
C THR A 39 -1.57 -7.02 12.04
N GLY A 40 -2.69 -6.33 11.85
CA GLY A 40 -3.10 -5.23 12.71
C GLY A 40 -4.60 -4.95 12.66
N THR A 41 -5.04 -4.07 13.54
CA THR A 41 -6.41 -3.57 13.66
C THR A 41 -6.59 -2.25 12.88
N GLU A 42 -7.76 -1.66 12.92
CA GLU A 42 -8.01 -0.31 12.37
C GLU A 42 -7.15 0.76 13.05
N ALA A 43 -6.94 0.65 14.38
CA ALA A 43 -6.05 1.55 15.10
C ALA A 43 -4.59 1.42 14.63
N ASP A 44 -4.16 0.19 14.29
CA ASP A 44 -2.82 -0.05 13.77
C ASP A 44 -2.63 0.51 12.35
N ILE A 45 -3.69 0.52 11.52
CA ILE A 45 -3.66 1.20 10.22
C ILE A 45 -3.37 2.69 10.43
N ILE A 46 -4.07 3.35 11.35
CA ILE A 46 -3.86 4.77 11.66
C ILE A 46 -2.45 4.99 12.22
N THR A 47 -2.05 4.20 13.21
CA THR A 47 -0.73 4.31 13.86
C THR A 47 0.41 4.15 12.85
N THR A 48 0.35 3.12 12.00
CA THR A 48 1.41 2.88 11.02
C THR A 48 1.46 3.93 9.91
N ASN A 49 0.31 4.47 9.47
CA ASN A 49 0.28 5.61 8.55
C ASN A 49 0.89 6.87 9.17
N LEU A 50 0.72 7.11 10.47
CA LEU A 50 1.26 8.29 11.16
C LEU A 50 2.76 8.15 11.43
N TRP A 51 3.21 7.01 11.92
CA TRP A 51 4.55 6.86 12.51
C TRP A 51 5.61 6.25 11.60
N LEU A 52 5.24 5.42 10.61
CA LEU A 52 6.25 4.85 9.71
C LEU A 52 6.93 5.92 8.87
N ARG A 53 8.26 5.95 8.92
CA ARG A 53 9.09 6.96 8.27
C ARG A 53 9.66 6.48 6.94
N THR A 54 9.80 5.15 6.77
CA THR A 54 10.49 4.53 5.63
C THR A 54 9.53 3.93 4.60
N ALA A 55 8.25 3.74 4.96
CA ALA A 55 7.23 3.22 4.05
C ALA A 55 6.74 4.27 3.04
N ASP A 56 6.30 3.80 1.87
CA ASP A 56 5.60 4.63 0.88
C ASP A 56 4.09 4.66 1.12
N ARG A 57 3.48 3.51 1.46
CA ARG A 57 2.05 3.32 1.68
C ARG A 57 1.77 2.16 2.60
N ILE A 58 0.64 2.23 3.28
CA ILE A 58 0.04 1.11 4.01
C ILE A 58 -1.19 0.65 3.25
N LYS A 59 -1.29 -0.66 3.01
CA LYS A 59 -2.40 -1.26 2.27
C LYS A 59 -2.98 -2.43 3.05
N ILE A 60 -4.29 -2.62 2.95
CA ILE A 60 -4.95 -3.84 3.39
C ILE A 60 -4.79 -4.89 2.28
N VAL A 61 -4.27 -6.06 2.58
CA VAL A 61 -4.27 -7.21 1.67
C VAL A 61 -5.64 -7.87 1.77
N PHE A 62 -6.46 -7.68 0.75
CA PHE A 62 -7.84 -8.13 0.77
C PHE A 62 -8.03 -9.51 0.16
N GLY A 63 -7.21 -9.87 -0.82
CA GLY A 63 -7.19 -11.19 -1.42
C GLY A 63 -5.82 -11.55 -1.97
N LYS A 64 -5.49 -12.84 -1.89
CA LYS A 64 -4.29 -13.43 -2.47
C LYS A 64 -4.66 -14.80 -3.05
N PHE A 65 -4.44 -14.99 -4.37
CA PHE A 65 -4.82 -16.20 -5.09
C PHE A 65 -4.03 -16.32 -6.41
N GLU A 66 -4.06 -17.49 -7.03
CA GLU A 66 -3.49 -17.73 -8.36
C GLU A 66 -4.56 -17.53 -9.44
N ALA A 67 -4.23 -16.86 -10.55
CA ALA A 67 -5.10 -16.73 -11.71
C ALA A 67 -4.27 -16.73 -13.00
N LYS A 68 -4.61 -17.65 -13.90
CA LYS A 68 -3.99 -17.77 -15.22
C LYS A 68 -4.92 -17.34 -16.35
N THR A 69 -6.21 -17.24 -16.07
CA THR A 69 -7.25 -16.82 -17.00
C THR A 69 -8.00 -15.59 -16.45
N PHE A 70 -8.65 -14.85 -17.33
CA PHE A 70 -9.52 -13.75 -16.91
C PHE A 70 -10.75 -14.25 -16.13
N ASP A 71 -11.22 -15.48 -16.42
CA ASP A 71 -12.32 -16.10 -15.68
C ASP A 71 -11.88 -16.42 -14.24
N ASP A 72 -10.68 -16.99 -14.05
CA ASP A 72 -10.14 -17.21 -12.71
C ASP A 72 -10.03 -15.90 -11.93
N LEU A 73 -9.50 -14.86 -12.58
CA LEU A 73 -9.37 -13.53 -11.96
C LEU A 73 -10.72 -12.97 -11.57
N PHE A 74 -11.73 -13.09 -12.44
CA PHE A 74 -13.08 -12.61 -12.18
C PHE A 74 -13.75 -13.36 -11.02
N GLU A 75 -13.83 -14.68 -11.09
CA GLU A 75 -14.55 -15.49 -10.11
C GLU A 75 -13.92 -15.41 -8.71
N GLN A 76 -12.59 -15.49 -8.61
CA GLN A 76 -11.91 -15.40 -7.32
C GLN A 76 -12.00 -13.98 -6.72
N THR A 77 -11.95 -12.94 -7.57
CA THR A 77 -12.19 -11.56 -7.11
C THR A 77 -13.62 -11.38 -6.61
N LYS A 78 -14.62 -11.89 -7.35
CA LYS A 78 -16.04 -11.83 -6.99
C LYS A 78 -16.36 -12.58 -5.69
N ALA A 79 -15.67 -13.68 -5.44
CA ALA A 79 -15.87 -14.50 -4.23
C ALA A 79 -15.45 -13.77 -2.93
N LEU A 80 -14.61 -12.75 -3.01
CA LEU A 80 -14.18 -11.99 -1.83
C LEU A 80 -15.34 -11.15 -1.24
N PRO A 81 -15.39 -10.99 0.09
CA PRO A 81 -16.48 -10.31 0.79
C PRO A 81 -16.32 -8.78 0.76
N TRP A 82 -16.38 -8.17 -0.42
CA TRP A 82 -16.17 -6.73 -0.64
C TRP A 82 -17.10 -5.84 0.17
N GLU A 83 -18.32 -6.29 0.42
CA GLU A 83 -19.34 -5.60 1.24
C GLU A 83 -18.92 -5.38 2.69
N GLN A 84 -17.89 -6.07 3.17
CA GLN A 84 -17.36 -5.87 4.52
C GLN A 84 -16.52 -4.59 4.66
N ILE A 85 -16.05 -4.03 3.54
CA ILE A 85 -15.20 -2.84 3.52
C ILE A 85 -15.79 -1.75 2.64
N LEU A 86 -16.40 -2.12 1.52
CA LEU A 86 -16.96 -1.16 0.56
C LEU A 86 -18.44 -0.94 0.81
N PRO A 87 -18.86 0.26 1.28
CA PRO A 87 -20.28 0.62 1.30
C PRO A 87 -20.85 0.73 -0.12
N MET A 88 -22.19 0.75 -0.22
CA MET A 88 -22.90 0.76 -1.50
C MET A 88 -22.51 1.93 -2.43
N ASP A 89 -22.15 3.06 -1.85
CA ASP A 89 -21.80 4.31 -2.53
C ASP A 89 -20.29 4.52 -2.68
N ALA A 90 -19.45 3.55 -2.27
CA ALA A 90 -18.00 3.64 -2.35
C ALA A 90 -17.51 3.99 -3.76
N GLU A 91 -16.58 4.93 -3.86
CA GLU A 91 -15.81 5.18 -5.06
C GLU A 91 -14.53 4.31 -5.00
N PHE A 92 -14.36 3.37 -5.94
CA PHE A 92 -13.23 2.43 -5.90
C PHE A 92 -12.55 2.33 -7.27
N PRO A 93 -11.65 3.26 -7.60
CA PRO A 93 -10.80 3.13 -8.78
C PRO A 93 -9.86 1.92 -8.62
N VAL A 94 -9.69 1.17 -9.72
CA VAL A 94 -8.79 0.02 -9.76
C VAL A 94 -7.55 0.37 -10.57
N SER A 95 -6.41 0.35 -9.92
CA SER A 95 -5.09 0.41 -10.55
C SER A 95 -4.49 -0.99 -10.66
N GLY A 96 -3.50 -1.18 -11.55
CA GLY A 96 -2.94 -2.50 -11.72
C GLY A 96 -1.48 -2.52 -12.12
N LYS A 97 -0.85 -3.66 -11.89
CA LYS A 97 0.47 -4.02 -12.43
C LYS A 97 0.53 -5.53 -12.66
N SER A 98 1.20 -5.94 -13.71
CA SER A 98 1.45 -7.35 -14.00
C SER A 98 2.90 -7.54 -14.41
N GLN A 99 3.53 -8.58 -13.88
CA GLN A 99 4.91 -8.92 -14.17
C GLN A 99 5.09 -10.44 -14.23
N LYS A 100 5.75 -10.91 -15.29
CA LYS A 100 6.07 -12.34 -15.48
C LYS A 100 4.87 -13.26 -15.30
N SER A 101 3.72 -12.86 -15.83
CA SER A 101 2.43 -13.53 -15.65
C SER A 101 1.72 -13.75 -16.98
N THR A 102 0.85 -14.76 -17.02
CA THR A 102 0.00 -15.07 -18.18
C THR A 102 -0.94 -13.91 -18.48
N LEU A 103 -1.52 -13.32 -17.44
CA LEU A 103 -2.35 -12.12 -17.52
C LEU A 103 -1.48 -10.86 -17.56
N TYR A 104 -0.99 -10.49 -18.74
CA TYR A 104 -0.06 -9.36 -18.94
C TYR A 104 -0.75 -8.03 -19.27
N SER A 105 -1.99 -8.06 -19.79
CA SER A 105 -2.74 -6.83 -20.11
C SER A 105 -3.28 -6.18 -18.83
N VAL A 106 -2.58 -5.17 -18.36
CA VAL A 106 -2.95 -4.44 -17.13
C VAL A 106 -4.33 -3.79 -17.25
N PRO A 107 -4.70 -3.09 -18.36
CA PRO A 107 -6.04 -2.50 -18.51
C PRO A 107 -7.17 -3.54 -18.41
N ASP A 108 -6.98 -4.71 -19.03
CA ASP A 108 -7.99 -5.77 -18.98
C ASP A 108 -8.12 -6.35 -17.57
N CYS A 109 -7.00 -6.58 -16.87
CA CYS A 109 -7.04 -7.02 -15.48
C CYS A 109 -7.77 -6.01 -14.57
N GLN A 110 -7.53 -4.71 -14.75
CA GLN A 110 -8.23 -3.65 -14.02
C GLN A 110 -9.74 -3.66 -14.29
N ALA A 111 -10.13 -3.79 -15.57
CA ALA A 111 -11.53 -3.84 -15.98
C ALA A 111 -12.25 -5.07 -15.41
N ILE A 112 -11.60 -6.25 -15.48
CA ILE A 112 -12.14 -7.51 -14.95
C ILE A 112 -12.31 -7.43 -13.43
N VAL A 113 -11.30 -6.97 -12.70
CA VAL A 113 -11.39 -6.79 -11.24
C VAL A 113 -12.50 -5.78 -10.87
N LYS A 114 -12.56 -4.63 -11.54
CA LYS A 114 -13.64 -3.66 -11.33
C LYS A 114 -15.01 -4.29 -11.55
N LYS A 115 -15.19 -5.02 -12.65
CA LYS A 115 -16.44 -5.71 -13.00
C LYS A 115 -16.83 -6.75 -11.94
N ALA A 116 -15.88 -7.55 -11.48
CA ALA A 116 -16.11 -8.57 -10.46
C ALA A 116 -16.59 -7.96 -9.13
N ILE A 117 -15.96 -6.87 -8.69
CA ILE A 117 -16.36 -6.14 -7.47
C ILE A 117 -17.77 -5.53 -7.64
N VAL A 118 -18.04 -4.87 -8.77
CA VAL A 118 -19.36 -4.31 -9.06
C VAL A 118 -20.44 -5.40 -9.02
N ASN A 119 -20.19 -6.57 -9.63
CA ASN A 119 -21.14 -7.68 -9.61
C ASN A 119 -21.39 -8.16 -8.18
N ARG A 120 -20.35 -8.38 -7.38
CA ARG A 120 -20.48 -8.78 -5.98
C ARG A 120 -21.31 -7.81 -5.16
N LEU A 121 -20.99 -6.51 -5.24
CA LEU A 121 -21.69 -5.47 -4.51
C LEU A 121 -23.13 -5.31 -4.99
N SER A 122 -23.39 -5.41 -6.30
CA SER A 122 -24.75 -5.33 -6.86
C SER A 122 -25.62 -6.50 -6.39
N GLU A 123 -25.07 -7.71 -6.32
CA GLU A 123 -25.76 -8.88 -5.78
C GLU A 123 -26.06 -8.70 -4.28
N TYR A 124 -25.06 -8.30 -3.50
CA TYR A 124 -25.19 -8.14 -2.05
C TYR A 124 -26.20 -7.04 -1.67
N TYR A 125 -26.12 -5.87 -2.35
CA TYR A 125 -27.00 -4.73 -2.09
C TYR A 125 -28.33 -4.79 -2.87
N HIS A 126 -28.60 -5.92 -3.58
CA HIS A 126 -29.82 -6.12 -4.40
C HIS A 126 -30.07 -4.97 -5.41
N ARG A 127 -29.00 -4.42 -5.99
CA ARG A 127 -29.07 -3.31 -6.95
C ARG A 127 -29.18 -3.83 -8.39
N ARG A 128 -30.16 -3.33 -9.13
CA ARG A 128 -30.32 -3.57 -10.58
C ARG A 128 -29.76 -2.42 -11.43
N THR A 129 -29.45 -1.30 -10.81
CA THR A 129 -28.87 -0.11 -11.45
C THR A 129 -27.39 0.02 -11.10
N ARG A 130 -26.67 0.87 -11.82
CA ARG A 130 -25.28 1.20 -11.52
C ARG A 130 -25.10 1.63 -10.06
N LEU A 131 -24.00 1.23 -9.43
CA LEU A 131 -23.61 1.73 -8.12
C LEU A 131 -23.34 3.24 -8.20
N PRO A 132 -23.72 4.04 -7.20
CA PRO A 132 -23.64 5.50 -7.28
C PRO A 132 -22.21 6.03 -7.33
N GLU A 133 -21.23 5.34 -6.72
CA GLU A 133 -19.83 5.76 -6.64
C GLU A 133 -19.65 7.25 -6.26
N SER A 134 -20.40 7.72 -5.27
CA SER A 134 -20.42 9.11 -4.81
C SER A 134 -19.94 9.29 -3.37
N GLY A 135 -19.55 8.19 -2.72
CA GLY A 135 -19.12 8.17 -1.33
C GLY A 135 -17.60 8.29 -1.16
N ALA A 136 -17.08 7.68 -0.10
CA ALA A 136 -15.65 7.71 0.20
C ALA A 136 -14.83 6.94 -0.81
N LEU A 137 -13.57 7.38 -1.00
CA LEU A 137 -12.61 6.82 -1.95
C LEU A 137 -11.87 5.61 -1.35
N TYR A 138 -11.93 4.48 -2.02
CA TYR A 138 -11.24 3.23 -1.69
C TYR A 138 -10.35 2.79 -2.87
N PRO A 139 -9.14 3.31 -3.04
CA PRO A 139 -8.27 2.92 -4.15
C PRO A 139 -7.88 1.45 -4.04
N ILE A 140 -8.16 0.67 -5.08
CA ILE A 140 -7.83 -0.75 -5.15
C ILE A 140 -6.66 -0.95 -6.11
N GLU A 141 -5.72 -1.82 -5.76
CA GLU A 141 -4.65 -2.24 -6.66
C GLU A 141 -4.73 -3.75 -6.88
N VAL A 142 -4.69 -4.16 -8.15
CA VAL A 142 -4.43 -5.54 -8.56
C VAL A 142 -2.97 -5.68 -8.96
N ALA A 143 -2.21 -6.47 -8.22
CA ALA A 143 -0.82 -6.78 -8.51
C ALA A 143 -0.71 -8.26 -8.88
N ILE A 144 -0.21 -8.56 -10.09
CA ILE A 144 -0.02 -9.92 -10.55
C ILE A 144 1.48 -10.15 -10.75
N ASN A 145 2.02 -11.18 -10.14
CA ASN A 145 3.41 -11.55 -10.29
C ASN A 145 3.55 -13.08 -10.31
N LYS A 146 4.06 -13.63 -11.41
CA LYS A 146 4.16 -15.10 -11.62
C LYS A 146 2.81 -15.80 -11.40
N ASP A 147 1.75 -15.23 -11.99
CA ASP A 147 0.36 -15.69 -11.90
C ASP A 147 -0.28 -15.62 -10.49
N GLU A 148 0.47 -15.17 -9.47
CA GLU A 148 -0.08 -14.86 -8.15
C GLU A 148 -0.67 -13.45 -8.15
N VAL A 149 -1.96 -13.35 -7.84
CA VAL A 149 -2.74 -12.11 -7.73
C VAL A 149 -2.79 -11.68 -6.27
N ILE A 150 -2.48 -10.41 -6.03
CA ILE A 150 -2.68 -9.76 -4.73
C ILE A 150 -3.60 -8.56 -4.95
N LEU A 151 -4.76 -8.57 -4.32
CA LEU A 151 -5.69 -7.45 -4.29
C LEU A 151 -5.51 -6.67 -3.00
N THR A 152 -5.27 -5.37 -3.14
CA THR A 152 -5.05 -4.51 -1.97
C THR A 152 -5.90 -3.25 -2.02
N ILE A 153 -6.25 -2.73 -0.83
CA ILE A 153 -6.94 -1.45 -0.65
C ILE A 153 -5.93 -0.48 -0.03
N ASP A 154 -5.71 0.66 -0.66
CA ASP A 154 -4.80 1.71 -0.17
C ASP A 154 -5.46 2.48 0.99
N THR A 155 -4.74 2.61 2.10
CA THR A 155 -5.19 3.34 3.29
C THR A 155 -4.46 4.66 3.52
N SER A 156 -3.46 4.98 2.68
CA SER A 156 -2.58 6.13 2.88
C SER A 156 -3.00 7.38 2.11
N GLY A 157 -3.79 7.23 1.03
CA GLY A 157 -4.13 8.33 0.14
C GLY A 157 -2.89 8.84 -0.61
N SER A 158 -2.31 9.97 -0.20
CA SER A 158 -1.01 10.41 -0.72
C SER A 158 0.13 9.58 -0.13
N SER A 159 1.24 9.44 -0.90
CA SER A 159 2.41 8.70 -0.42
C SER A 159 2.96 9.29 0.88
N LEU A 160 3.35 8.44 1.83
CA LEU A 160 3.74 8.83 3.18
C LEU A 160 4.98 9.76 3.24
N PHE A 161 5.82 9.76 2.21
CA PHE A 161 6.92 10.71 2.13
C PHE A 161 6.45 12.16 1.82
N LYS A 162 5.20 12.35 1.33
CA LYS A 162 4.63 13.67 1.02
C LYS A 162 3.87 14.27 2.22
N ARG A 163 4.43 14.26 3.41
CA ARG A 163 3.74 14.71 4.64
C ARG A 163 3.61 16.23 4.78
N GLY A 164 4.09 17.01 3.80
CA GLY A 164 3.82 18.45 3.73
C GLY A 164 4.69 19.37 4.59
N TYR A 165 5.60 18.85 5.43
CA TYR A 165 6.47 19.68 6.26
C TYR A 165 7.67 20.29 5.53
N ARG A 166 7.86 19.96 4.24
CA ARG A 166 8.86 20.59 3.38
C ARG A 166 8.16 21.66 2.54
N SER A 167 8.33 22.93 2.91
CA SER A 167 7.80 24.09 2.18
C SER A 167 8.60 24.39 0.91
N GLU A 168 9.93 24.23 0.98
CA GLU A 168 10.82 24.51 -0.15
C GLU A 168 11.44 23.23 -0.69
N LYS A 169 11.41 23.07 -2.02
CA LYS A 169 11.94 21.92 -2.74
C LYS A 169 13.02 22.41 -3.71
N GLY A 170 14.24 21.93 -3.53
CA GLY A 170 15.29 22.04 -4.55
C GLY A 170 14.94 21.23 -5.80
N GLY A 171 15.76 21.32 -6.84
CA GLY A 171 15.48 20.73 -8.16
C GLY A 171 15.27 19.21 -8.19
N ALA A 172 15.88 18.44 -7.29
CA ALA A 172 15.72 16.98 -7.17
C ALA A 172 16.04 16.50 -5.75
N PRO A 173 15.18 16.79 -4.75
CA PRO A 173 15.46 16.41 -3.38
C PRO A 173 15.37 14.88 -3.20
N LEU A 174 16.20 14.34 -2.31
CA LEU A 174 16.06 12.96 -1.84
C LEU A 174 14.66 12.78 -1.23
N LYS A 175 13.99 11.67 -1.55
CA LYS A 175 12.68 11.36 -0.94
C LYS A 175 12.83 11.20 0.56
N GLU A 176 11.88 11.72 1.32
CA GLU A 176 11.92 11.76 2.79
C GLU A 176 11.99 10.37 3.42
N ASN A 177 11.31 9.37 2.85
CA ASN A 177 11.38 7.98 3.33
C ASN A 177 12.77 7.35 3.06
N MET A 178 13.39 7.67 1.94
CA MET A 178 14.75 7.24 1.63
C MET A 178 15.76 7.90 2.58
N ALA A 179 15.60 9.21 2.84
CA ALA A 179 16.43 9.93 3.80
C ALA A 179 16.32 9.32 5.20
N ALA A 180 15.09 9.01 5.65
CA ALA A 180 14.88 8.34 6.93
C ALA A 180 15.55 6.95 6.98
N ALA A 181 15.45 6.18 5.90
CA ALA A 181 16.10 4.87 5.82
C ALA A 181 17.63 4.99 5.90
N LEU A 182 18.23 5.95 5.21
CA LEU A 182 19.68 6.19 5.27
C LEU A 182 20.14 6.57 6.68
N VAL A 183 19.42 7.45 7.37
CA VAL A 183 19.72 7.80 8.78
C VAL A 183 19.60 6.56 9.67
N MET A 184 18.57 5.73 9.50
CA MET A 184 18.39 4.51 10.28
C MET A 184 19.46 3.43 10.01
N LEU A 185 20.13 3.48 8.86
CA LEU A 185 21.26 2.61 8.53
C LEU A 185 22.56 3.05 9.22
N THR A 186 22.63 4.30 9.66
CA THR A 186 23.79 4.78 10.41
C THR A 186 23.68 4.35 11.88
N ASN A 187 24.81 4.28 12.57
CA ASN A 187 24.85 4.11 14.04
C ASN A 187 24.74 5.45 14.76
N TRP A 188 23.96 6.37 14.23
CA TRP A 188 23.72 7.66 14.86
C TRP A 188 22.66 7.55 15.95
N PHE A 189 22.89 8.28 17.04
CA PHE A 189 21.98 8.46 18.17
C PHE A 189 21.90 9.94 18.53
N PRO A 190 20.80 10.42 19.14
CA PRO A 190 20.61 11.84 19.48
C PRO A 190 21.67 12.50 20.36
N ASP A 191 22.50 11.72 21.05
CA ASP A 191 23.63 12.17 21.89
C ASP A 191 24.89 12.45 21.08
N ARG A 192 24.89 12.18 19.76
CA ARG A 192 26.06 12.34 18.86
C ARG A 192 25.81 13.42 17.81
N PRO A 193 26.82 14.22 17.47
CA PRO A 193 26.68 15.16 16.36
C PRO A 193 26.49 14.42 15.05
N PHE A 194 25.61 14.95 14.18
CA PHE A 194 25.44 14.49 12.82
C PHE A 194 26.02 15.50 11.83
N TYR A 195 26.81 15.03 10.90
CA TYR A 195 27.47 15.87 9.91
C TYR A 195 27.08 15.43 8.50
N ASP A 196 26.49 16.33 7.72
CA ASP A 196 26.16 16.11 6.30
C ASP A 196 26.89 17.18 5.47
N PRO A 197 28.11 16.87 4.95
CA PRO A 197 28.92 17.83 4.21
C PRO A 197 28.34 18.20 2.85
N THR A 198 27.34 17.44 2.37
CA THR A 198 26.68 17.65 1.08
C THR A 198 25.18 17.79 1.22
N CYS A 199 24.73 18.46 2.28
CA CYS A 199 23.36 18.46 2.76
C CYS A 199 22.30 18.89 1.73
N GLY A 200 22.68 19.65 0.70
CA GLY A 200 21.73 20.13 -0.31
C GLY A 200 20.54 20.84 0.33
N SER A 201 19.34 20.28 0.13
CA SER A 201 18.10 20.79 0.73
C SER A 201 17.83 20.27 2.16
N GLY A 202 18.82 19.71 2.84
CA GLY A 202 18.73 19.26 4.23
C GLY A 202 17.88 18.01 4.45
N SER A 203 17.67 17.16 3.43
CA SER A 203 16.75 16.00 3.52
C SER A 203 17.12 15.01 4.61
N LEU A 204 18.41 14.76 4.86
CA LEU A 204 18.87 13.87 5.93
C LEU A 204 18.66 14.53 7.31
N LEU A 205 19.04 15.80 7.46
CA LEU A 205 18.90 16.54 8.72
C LEU A 205 17.44 16.63 9.20
N LEU A 206 16.50 16.73 8.28
CA LEU A 206 15.07 16.72 8.60
C LEU A 206 14.54 15.36 9.09
N ARG A 207 15.36 14.30 9.10
CA ARG A 207 14.98 12.92 9.43
C ARG A 207 15.75 12.31 10.61
N LEU A 208 16.56 13.11 11.28
CA LEU A 208 17.27 12.74 12.52
C LEU A 208 16.35 12.52 13.73
#